data_eebd4fa4c8148768906f68a32e5904b9
#
_entry.id   eebd4fa4c8148768906f68a32e5904b9
#
_cell.length_a   1.000
_cell.length_b   1.000
_cell.length_c   1.000
_cell.angle_alpha   90.00
_cell.angle_beta   90.00
_cell.angle_gamma   90.00
#
_symmetry.space_group_name_H-M   'P 1'
#
loop_
_entity.id
_entity.type
_entity.pdbx_description
1 polymer ?
#
loop_
_entity_poly.entity_id
_entity_poly.type
_entity_poly.pdbx_seq_one_letter_code
_entity_poly.pdbx_strand_id
1 'polypeptide(L)'
;IDCGSGLPRLAPRLAPDPAAAADVLVLLTHFHLDHLMGLPGLSLLYRAGTRLQIAAAAATESAGTVASVLRTLLGAPLWPVDFAQLPAQVDCQDLAPASGDRPLRRGGLEIRWAPLPHPGGCTAFRVDEPATGTSLVIATDAEWDHAPPAMLADFTRLCRHPAPCDLLLCDGQYDGQTVAARRGWGHTSWSRAATLAREVGAARLLLTHHDPEDDDATLLAREQALQAELPSAALARQGMQIDLGAGPRR
;
A
#
# COMPACT_ATOMS: atom_id res chain seq x y z
N ILE A 1 -5.79 -1.37 0.59
CA ILE A 1 -4.62 -0.78 1.27
C ILE A 1 -4.59 0.69 0.94
N ASP A 2 -4.31 1.51 1.97
CA ASP A 2 -4.36 2.97 2.01
C ASP A 2 -5.71 3.62 1.68
N CYS A 3 -5.81 4.90 1.99
CA CYS A 3 -7.01 5.71 1.86
C CYS A 3 -6.73 7.00 1.08
N GLY A 4 -5.96 6.91 0.00
CA GLY A 4 -5.69 8.04 -0.88
C GLY A 4 -6.92 8.56 -1.60
N SER A 5 -6.76 9.57 -2.44
CA SER A 5 -7.85 10.27 -3.15
C SER A 5 -8.74 9.37 -4.02
N GLY A 6 -8.27 8.17 -4.37
CA GLY A 6 -9.03 7.16 -5.11
C GLY A 6 -10.06 6.39 -4.30
N LEU A 7 -9.92 6.34 -2.97
CA LEU A 7 -10.73 5.50 -2.09
C LEU A 7 -12.25 5.74 -2.22
N PRO A 8 -12.78 6.98 -2.26
CA PRO A 8 -14.23 7.19 -2.37
C PRO A 8 -14.86 6.50 -3.58
N ARG A 9 -14.11 6.36 -4.68
CA ARG A 9 -14.58 5.69 -5.91
C ARG A 9 -14.67 4.17 -5.77
N LEU A 10 -14.03 3.57 -4.76
CA LEU A 10 -14.09 2.15 -4.49
C LEU A 10 -15.29 1.75 -3.62
N ALA A 11 -15.94 2.69 -2.92
CA ALA A 11 -17.04 2.40 -2.02
C ALA A 11 -18.16 1.52 -2.66
N PRO A 12 -18.62 1.76 -3.92
CA PRO A 12 -19.61 0.91 -4.57
C PRO A 12 -19.13 -0.53 -4.85
N ARG A 13 -17.80 -0.72 -4.96
CA ARG A 13 -17.22 -2.07 -5.15
C ARG A 13 -17.00 -2.79 -3.83
N LEU A 14 -16.66 -2.05 -2.77
CA LEU A 14 -16.45 -2.60 -1.43
C LEU A 14 -17.78 -3.05 -0.79
N ALA A 15 -18.87 -2.35 -1.10
CA ALA A 15 -20.20 -2.63 -0.59
C ALA A 15 -21.25 -2.31 -1.65
N PRO A 16 -21.44 -3.20 -2.65
CA PRO A 16 -22.28 -2.95 -3.81
C PRO A 16 -23.76 -2.81 -3.47
N ASP A 17 -24.23 -3.50 -2.42
CA ASP A 17 -25.59 -3.34 -1.92
C ASP A 17 -25.60 -2.29 -0.79
N PRO A 18 -26.23 -1.12 -0.99
CA PRO A 18 -26.30 -0.09 0.03
C PRO A 18 -27.16 -0.49 1.24
N ALA A 19 -28.01 -1.49 1.14
CA ALA A 19 -28.85 -1.98 2.23
C ALA A 19 -28.17 -3.09 3.07
N ALA A 20 -27.17 -3.77 2.50
CA ALA A 20 -26.46 -4.82 3.21
C ALA A 20 -25.43 -4.25 4.20
N ALA A 21 -25.17 -4.99 5.28
CA ALA A 21 -24.06 -4.69 6.17
C ALA A 21 -22.72 -4.80 5.40
N ALA A 22 -21.78 -3.89 5.69
CA ALA A 22 -20.45 -3.94 5.13
C ALA A 22 -19.41 -4.19 6.23
N ASP A 23 -18.48 -5.10 5.96
CA ASP A 23 -17.36 -5.42 6.85
C ASP A 23 -16.04 -5.32 6.07
N VAL A 24 -15.30 -4.24 6.29
CA VAL A 24 -14.13 -3.87 5.50
C VAL A 24 -12.90 -3.73 6.38
N LEU A 25 -11.79 -4.35 5.98
CA LEU A 25 -10.48 -4.12 6.54
C LEU A 25 -9.72 -3.11 5.66
N VAL A 26 -9.23 -2.05 6.28
CA VAL A 26 -8.30 -1.10 5.70
C VAL A 26 -6.93 -1.28 6.37
N LEU A 27 -5.91 -1.46 5.57
CA LEU A 27 -4.52 -1.47 6.01
C LEU A 27 -3.88 -0.16 5.57
N LEU A 28 -3.29 0.58 6.50
CA LEU A 28 -2.57 1.81 6.19
C LEU A 28 -1.07 1.50 6.21
N THR A 29 -0.39 1.86 5.13
CA THR A 29 1.07 1.72 5.03
C THR A 29 1.76 2.70 5.95
N HIS A 30 1.26 3.93 6.01
CA HIS A 30 1.72 5.00 6.90
C HIS A 30 0.69 6.15 6.95
N PHE A 31 1.05 7.27 7.59
CA PHE A 31 0.11 8.34 7.89
C PHE A 31 0.35 9.65 7.12
N HIS A 32 1.10 9.63 6.01
CA HIS A 32 1.16 10.80 5.15
C HIS A 32 -0.22 11.10 4.54
N LEU A 33 -0.47 12.38 4.27
CA LEU A 33 -1.82 12.85 3.94
C LEU A 33 -2.37 12.24 2.65
N ASP A 34 -1.55 12.04 1.65
CA ASP A 34 -1.92 11.42 0.37
C ASP A 34 -2.40 9.96 0.51
N HIS A 35 -2.01 9.26 1.60
CA HIS A 35 -2.49 7.93 1.96
C HIS A 35 -3.75 7.93 2.84
N LEU A 36 -4.20 9.11 3.28
CA LEU A 36 -5.34 9.26 4.20
C LEU A 36 -6.46 10.14 3.65
N MET A 37 -6.15 11.06 2.73
CA MET A 37 -7.03 12.17 2.33
C MET A 37 -8.36 11.74 1.69
N GLY A 38 -8.46 10.50 1.21
CA GLY A 38 -9.70 9.97 0.67
C GLY A 38 -10.64 9.40 1.73
N LEU A 39 -10.14 9.13 2.94
CA LEU A 39 -10.94 8.51 3.99
C LEU A 39 -12.15 9.36 4.40
N PRO A 40 -12.03 10.69 4.62
CA PRO A 40 -13.18 11.52 4.98
C PRO A 40 -14.31 11.49 3.95
N GLY A 41 -13.99 11.28 2.66
CA GLY A 41 -14.96 11.14 1.57
C GLY A 41 -15.54 9.75 1.37
N LEU A 42 -15.12 8.75 2.16
CA LEU A 42 -15.60 7.38 2.04
C LEU A 42 -17.04 7.28 2.57
N SER A 43 -18.02 7.06 1.68
CA SER A 43 -19.44 6.98 2.04
C SER A 43 -19.76 5.90 3.08
N LEU A 44 -18.95 4.86 3.17
CA LEU A 44 -19.10 3.78 4.15
C LEU A 44 -18.94 4.26 5.60
N LEU A 45 -18.20 5.34 5.86
CA LEU A 45 -18.08 5.95 7.20
C LEU A 45 -19.43 6.50 7.70
N TYR A 46 -20.28 6.94 6.78
CA TYR A 46 -21.57 7.58 7.07
C TYR A 46 -22.76 6.64 6.95
N ARG A 47 -22.50 5.34 6.87
CA ARG A 47 -23.53 4.32 6.70
C ARG A 47 -23.64 3.45 7.95
N ALA A 48 -24.81 3.49 8.61
CA ALA A 48 -25.12 2.58 9.70
C ALA A 48 -25.05 1.11 9.24
N GLY A 49 -24.61 0.22 10.13
CA GLY A 49 -24.41 -1.20 9.79
C GLY A 49 -23.07 -1.48 9.07
N THR A 50 -22.26 -0.47 8.79
CA THR A 50 -20.89 -0.67 8.31
C THR A 50 -19.95 -0.91 9.49
N ARG A 51 -19.08 -1.91 9.36
CA ARG A 51 -17.91 -2.11 10.21
C ARG A 51 -16.65 -1.89 9.40
N LEU A 52 -15.83 -0.95 9.85
CA LEU A 52 -14.52 -0.64 9.29
C LEU A 52 -13.46 -0.97 10.34
N GLN A 53 -12.62 -1.95 10.04
CA GLN A 53 -11.40 -2.17 10.81
C GLN A 53 -10.26 -1.45 10.09
N ILE A 54 -9.61 -0.51 10.75
CA ILE A 54 -8.47 0.25 10.19
C ILE A 54 -7.23 -0.09 11.00
N ALA A 55 -6.25 -0.68 10.34
CA ALA A 55 -5.04 -1.17 10.99
C ALA A 55 -3.78 -0.59 10.34
N ALA A 56 -2.79 -0.21 11.15
CA ALA A 56 -1.47 0.20 10.70
C ALA A 56 -0.41 -0.34 11.66
N ALA A 57 0.79 -0.62 11.14
CA ALA A 57 1.94 -0.86 12.02
C ALA A 57 2.44 0.48 12.56
N ALA A 58 2.74 0.51 13.87
CA ALA A 58 3.34 1.68 14.51
C ALA A 58 4.75 1.90 13.92
N ALA A 59 4.85 2.87 13.02
CA ALA A 59 6.09 3.12 12.29
C ALA A 59 7.12 3.88 13.14
N THR A 60 6.65 4.79 13.99
CA THR A 60 7.51 5.57 14.90
C THR A 60 6.72 6.01 16.14
N GLU A 61 7.40 6.25 17.26
CA GLU A 61 6.79 6.81 18.48
C GLU A 61 6.12 8.18 18.24
N SER A 62 6.57 8.93 17.23
CA SER A 62 6.06 10.25 16.88
C SER A 62 4.80 10.23 16.02
N ALA A 63 4.48 9.11 15.37
CA ALA A 63 3.34 9.03 14.46
C ALA A 63 1.98 8.95 15.18
N GLY A 64 1.97 8.64 16.48
CA GLY A 64 0.73 8.40 17.23
C GLY A 64 0.07 7.06 16.90
N THR A 65 -1.11 6.84 17.47
CA THR A 65 -1.94 5.64 17.20
C THR A 65 -2.83 5.87 15.99
N VAL A 66 -3.30 4.78 15.35
CA VAL A 66 -4.34 4.85 14.31
C VAL A 66 -5.51 5.71 14.76
N ALA A 67 -6.01 5.47 15.99
CA ALA A 67 -7.14 6.22 16.53
C ALA A 67 -6.84 7.72 16.70
N SER A 68 -5.63 8.10 17.10
CA SER A 68 -5.27 9.52 17.26
C SER A 68 -5.19 10.25 15.93
N VAL A 69 -4.59 9.61 14.93
CA VAL A 69 -4.50 10.16 13.56
C VAL A 69 -5.89 10.33 12.94
N LEU A 70 -6.75 9.32 13.06
CA LEU A 70 -8.11 9.39 12.51
C LEU A 70 -8.96 10.45 13.20
N ARG A 71 -8.84 10.64 14.51
CA ARG A 71 -9.53 11.74 15.20
C ARG A 71 -9.04 13.12 14.77
N THR A 72 -7.75 13.25 14.44
CA THR A 72 -7.23 14.51 13.89
C THR A 72 -7.76 14.76 12.49
N LEU A 73 -7.78 13.73 11.63
CA LEU A 73 -8.26 13.83 10.26
C LEU A 73 -9.78 14.08 10.19
N LEU A 74 -10.55 13.38 11.05
CA LEU A 74 -12.01 13.41 11.11
C LEU A 74 -12.46 14.21 12.34
N GLY A 75 -12.20 15.49 12.32
CA GLY A 75 -12.54 16.43 13.38
C GLY A 75 -12.23 17.87 13.00
N ALA A 76 -12.81 18.80 13.75
CA ALA A 76 -12.57 20.23 13.50
C ALA A 76 -11.09 20.59 13.74
N PRO A 77 -10.51 21.51 12.96
CA PRO A 77 -11.14 22.26 11.87
C PRO A 77 -11.08 21.56 10.50
N LEU A 78 -10.51 20.35 10.39
CA LEU A 78 -10.24 19.68 9.10
C LEU A 78 -11.50 19.05 8.51
N TRP A 79 -12.40 18.55 9.35
CA TRP A 79 -13.61 17.85 8.92
C TRP A 79 -14.81 18.20 9.79
N PRO A 80 -16.03 18.40 9.20
CA PRO A 80 -17.19 18.87 9.95
C PRO A 80 -17.87 17.79 10.82
N VAL A 81 -17.61 16.50 10.52
CA VAL A 81 -18.17 15.37 11.27
C VAL A 81 -17.08 14.78 12.16
N ASP A 82 -17.28 14.83 13.46
CA ASP A 82 -16.33 14.25 14.43
C ASP A 82 -16.27 12.73 14.29
N PHE A 83 -15.09 12.18 14.49
CA PHE A 83 -14.84 10.73 14.47
C PHE A 83 -15.81 9.95 15.39
N ALA A 84 -16.12 10.50 16.56
CA ALA A 84 -17.03 9.89 17.53
C ALA A 84 -18.51 9.92 17.10
N GLN A 85 -18.86 10.70 16.10
CA GLN A 85 -20.23 10.85 15.57
C GLN A 85 -20.49 10.02 14.31
N LEU A 86 -19.48 9.28 13.84
CA LEU A 86 -19.64 8.44 12.65
C LEU A 86 -20.69 7.35 12.86
N PRO A 87 -21.64 7.17 11.93
CA PRO A 87 -22.64 6.08 12.00
C PRO A 87 -22.05 4.69 11.84
N ALA A 88 -20.91 4.55 11.15
CA ALA A 88 -20.18 3.29 11.03
C ALA A 88 -19.46 2.95 12.34
N GLN A 89 -19.37 1.65 12.63
CA GLN A 89 -18.45 1.16 13.66
C GLN A 89 -17.04 1.16 13.09
N VAL A 90 -16.15 1.99 13.66
CA VAL A 90 -14.75 2.07 13.24
C VAL A 90 -13.85 1.52 14.35
N ASP A 91 -13.22 0.37 14.06
CA ASP A 91 -12.27 -0.29 14.97
C ASP A 91 -10.84 0.07 14.52
N CYS A 92 -10.09 0.77 15.37
CA CYS A 92 -8.69 1.15 15.13
C CYS A 92 -7.75 0.13 15.76
N GLN A 93 -6.79 -0.37 14.99
CA GLN A 93 -5.83 -1.36 15.46
C GLN A 93 -4.39 -0.92 15.17
N ASP A 94 -3.60 -0.77 16.24
CA ASP A 94 -2.16 -0.60 16.11
C ASP A 94 -1.52 -1.99 16.04
N LEU A 95 -0.83 -2.27 14.92
CA LEU A 95 -0.11 -3.51 14.69
C LEU A 95 1.32 -3.40 15.24
N ALA A 96 1.94 -4.54 15.56
CA ALA A 96 3.37 -4.58 15.84
C ALA A 96 4.19 -4.09 14.62
N PRO A 97 5.43 -3.58 14.79
CA PRO A 97 6.23 -3.08 13.67
C PRO A 97 6.44 -4.09 12.54
N ALA A 98 6.46 -5.38 12.85
CA ALA A 98 6.52 -6.46 11.87
C ALA A 98 5.64 -7.64 12.32
N SER A 99 5.09 -8.38 11.34
CA SER A 99 4.24 -9.54 11.64
C SER A 99 5.01 -10.75 12.17
N GLY A 100 6.32 -10.84 11.87
CA GLY A 100 7.09 -12.06 12.08
C GLY A 100 6.43 -13.24 11.37
N ASP A 101 6.32 -14.38 12.07
CA ASP A 101 5.69 -15.61 11.56
C ASP A 101 4.16 -15.67 11.83
N ARG A 102 3.57 -14.59 12.36
CA ARG A 102 2.14 -14.56 12.72
C ARG A 102 1.35 -13.65 11.79
N PRO A 103 0.74 -14.20 10.73
CA PRO A 103 -0.10 -13.41 9.84
C PRO A 103 -1.41 -12.97 10.53
N LEU A 104 -1.90 -11.80 10.15
CA LEU A 104 -3.30 -11.44 10.33
C LEU A 104 -4.14 -12.25 9.34
N ARG A 105 -5.19 -12.91 9.81
CA ARG A 105 -6.10 -13.70 8.96
C ARG A 105 -7.43 -13.00 8.80
N ARG A 106 -7.88 -12.83 7.56
CA ARG A 106 -9.14 -12.18 7.24
C ARG A 106 -9.73 -12.70 5.93
N GLY A 107 -10.97 -13.21 5.97
CA GLY A 107 -11.69 -13.62 4.75
C GLY A 107 -10.98 -14.67 3.89
N GLY A 108 -10.23 -15.60 4.50
CA GLY A 108 -9.41 -16.58 3.77
C GLY A 108 -8.03 -16.08 3.34
N LEU A 109 -7.72 -14.81 3.58
CA LEU A 109 -6.41 -14.21 3.28
C LEU A 109 -5.49 -14.29 4.50
N GLU A 110 -4.19 -14.43 4.23
CA GLU A 110 -3.12 -14.26 5.21
C GLU A 110 -2.32 -13.01 4.89
N ILE A 111 -2.22 -12.11 5.86
CA ILE A 111 -1.56 -10.81 5.70
C ILE A 111 -0.34 -10.76 6.60
N ARG A 112 0.82 -10.50 6.01
CA ARG A 112 2.08 -10.26 6.68
C ARG A 112 2.60 -8.88 6.37
N TRP A 113 3.48 -8.34 7.21
CA TRP A 113 4.03 -7.01 7.00
C TRP A 113 5.45 -6.87 7.56
N ALA A 114 6.17 -5.91 7.00
CA ALA A 114 7.51 -5.53 7.41
C ALA A 114 7.73 -4.01 7.22
N PRO A 115 8.61 -3.38 8.00
CA PRO A 115 8.90 -1.96 7.87
C PRO A 115 9.65 -1.66 6.57
N LEU A 116 9.44 -0.45 6.05
CA LEU A 116 10.09 0.12 4.88
C LEU A 116 10.95 1.35 5.25
N PRO A 117 12.03 1.61 4.51
CA PRO A 117 12.87 2.80 4.69
C PRO A 117 12.17 4.04 4.14
N HIS A 118 11.43 4.74 4.98
CA HIS A 118 10.69 5.95 4.64
C HIS A 118 10.68 6.93 5.82
N PRO A 119 10.79 8.26 5.59
CA PRO A 119 10.69 9.25 6.66
C PRO A 119 9.35 9.15 7.40
N GLY A 120 9.39 9.09 8.73
CA GLY A 120 8.20 8.84 9.53
C GLY A 120 7.77 7.37 9.61
N GLY A 121 8.45 6.48 8.86
CA GLY A 121 8.16 5.05 8.76
C GLY A 121 7.05 4.74 7.76
N CYS A 122 7.19 3.60 7.11
CA CYS A 122 6.18 3.01 6.21
C CYS A 122 6.20 1.49 6.36
N THR A 123 5.16 0.82 5.90
CA THR A 123 4.95 -0.62 6.07
C THR A 123 4.61 -1.26 4.74
N ALA A 124 5.39 -2.27 4.33
CA ALA A 124 4.98 -3.17 3.26
C ALA A 124 3.99 -4.20 3.80
N PHE A 125 2.98 -4.51 2.99
CA PHE A 125 2.05 -5.61 3.25
C PHE A 125 2.17 -6.69 2.19
N ARG A 126 2.24 -7.94 2.63
CA ARG A 126 2.06 -9.12 1.79
C ARG A 126 0.70 -9.72 2.07
N VAL A 127 -0.07 -9.97 1.01
CA VAL A 127 -1.36 -10.65 1.06
C VAL A 127 -1.23 -11.96 0.29
N ASP A 128 -1.42 -13.06 0.98
CA ASP A 128 -1.48 -14.41 0.41
C ASP A 128 -2.94 -14.89 0.40
N GLU A 129 -3.35 -15.51 -0.69
CA GLU A 129 -4.62 -16.26 -0.79
C GLU A 129 -4.29 -17.76 -0.85
N PRO A 130 -4.32 -18.48 0.26
CA PRO A 130 -3.94 -19.90 0.32
C PRO A 130 -4.77 -20.80 -0.60
N ALA A 131 -6.03 -20.45 -0.86
CA ALA A 131 -6.93 -21.24 -1.70
C ALA A 131 -6.46 -21.29 -3.17
N THR A 132 -5.91 -20.21 -3.69
CA THR A 132 -5.40 -20.11 -5.06
C THR A 132 -3.88 -20.24 -5.12
N GLY A 133 -3.19 -20.04 -3.99
CA GLY A 133 -1.75 -19.96 -3.88
C GLY A 133 -1.18 -18.69 -4.48
N THR A 134 -2.00 -17.64 -4.67
CA THR A 134 -1.56 -16.34 -5.22
C THR A 134 -1.13 -15.40 -4.11
N SER A 135 -0.24 -14.47 -4.45
CA SER A 135 0.34 -13.52 -3.50
C SER A 135 0.61 -12.16 -4.11
N LEU A 136 0.39 -11.13 -3.30
CA LEU A 136 0.63 -9.73 -3.64
C LEU A 136 1.49 -9.10 -2.54
N VAL A 137 2.54 -8.36 -2.91
CA VAL A 137 3.26 -7.47 -1.99
C VAL A 137 3.06 -6.03 -2.42
N ILE A 138 2.71 -5.17 -1.47
CA ILE A 138 2.55 -3.74 -1.67
C ILE A 138 3.59 -3.02 -0.81
N ALA A 139 4.44 -2.22 -1.46
CA ALA A 139 5.53 -1.45 -0.86
C ALA A 139 5.54 -0.06 -1.51
N THR A 140 4.62 0.81 -1.12
CA THR A 140 4.37 2.09 -1.78
C THR A 140 5.56 3.02 -1.65
N ASP A 141 5.87 3.50 -0.47
CA ASP A 141 6.84 4.56 -0.22
C ASP A 141 8.09 3.99 0.44
N ALA A 142 9.19 3.98 -0.31
CA ALA A 142 10.43 3.41 0.20
C ALA A 142 11.67 3.94 -0.52
N GLU A 143 12.67 4.38 0.24
CA GLU A 143 13.98 4.83 -0.27
C GLU A 143 14.99 3.68 -0.27
N TRP A 144 14.92 2.81 -1.30
CA TRP A 144 15.73 1.60 -1.37
C TRP A 144 17.21 1.85 -1.63
N ASP A 145 17.57 3.00 -2.20
CA ASP A 145 18.95 3.33 -2.53
C ASP A 145 19.84 3.46 -1.29
N HIS A 146 19.24 3.75 -0.13
CA HIS A 146 19.91 3.94 1.15
C HIS A 146 19.31 3.11 2.27
N ALA A 147 18.60 2.05 1.94
CA ALA A 147 17.93 1.19 2.91
C ALA A 147 18.93 0.52 3.86
N PRO A 148 18.64 0.48 5.18
CA PRO A 148 19.41 -0.33 6.12
C PRO A 148 19.39 -1.81 5.68
N PRO A 149 20.54 -2.53 5.74
CA PRO A 149 20.60 -3.92 5.30
C PRO A 149 19.58 -4.84 6.00
N ALA A 150 19.28 -4.57 7.27
CA ALA A 150 18.27 -5.31 8.03
C ALA A 150 16.86 -5.16 7.43
N MET A 151 16.46 -3.93 7.06
CA MET A 151 15.16 -3.68 6.42
C MET A 151 15.08 -4.34 5.04
N LEU A 152 16.15 -4.28 4.26
CA LEU A 152 16.21 -4.98 2.96
C LEU A 152 16.09 -6.50 3.13
N ALA A 153 16.71 -7.07 4.16
CA ALA A 153 16.60 -8.51 4.47
C ALA A 153 15.17 -8.88 4.90
N ASP A 154 14.53 -8.06 5.74
CA ASP A 154 13.14 -8.29 6.18
C ASP A 154 12.16 -8.16 5.01
N PHE A 155 12.32 -7.17 4.16
CA PHE A 155 11.53 -7.01 2.95
C PHE A 155 11.74 -8.18 1.96
N THR A 156 12.99 -8.61 1.76
CA THR A 156 13.31 -9.76 0.92
C THR A 156 12.61 -11.02 1.44
N ARG A 157 12.64 -11.24 2.76
CA ARG A 157 11.92 -12.34 3.41
C ARG A 157 10.42 -12.22 3.18
N LEU A 158 9.84 -11.05 3.37
CA LEU A 158 8.42 -10.78 3.12
C LEU A 158 8.03 -11.14 1.69
N CYS A 159 8.82 -10.73 0.70
CA CYS A 159 8.55 -11.01 -0.72
C CYS A 159 8.71 -12.50 -1.08
N ARG A 160 9.57 -13.25 -0.39
CA ARG A 160 9.98 -14.60 -0.77
C ARG A 160 9.36 -15.71 0.07
N HIS A 161 8.73 -15.42 1.19
CA HIS A 161 8.18 -16.44 2.08
C HIS A 161 6.64 -16.41 2.13
N PRO A 162 5.94 -17.53 1.91
CA PRO A 162 6.42 -18.92 1.74
C PRO A 162 7.00 -19.22 0.35
N ALA A 163 6.72 -18.39 -0.63
CA ALA A 163 7.23 -18.44 -2.00
C ALA A 163 7.42 -17.02 -2.53
N PRO A 164 8.20 -16.80 -3.62
CA PRO A 164 8.26 -15.50 -4.29
C PRO A 164 6.87 -15.01 -4.66
N CYS A 165 6.64 -13.70 -4.49
CA CYS A 165 5.31 -13.11 -4.76
C CYS A 165 4.99 -13.07 -6.25
N ASP A 166 3.70 -13.25 -6.58
CA ASP A 166 3.22 -13.17 -7.97
C ASP A 166 3.20 -11.73 -8.49
N LEU A 167 2.95 -10.77 -7.59
CA LEU A 167 2.97 -9.35 -7.93
C LEU A 167 3.64 -8.55 -6.82
N LEU A 168 4.62 -7.74 -7.19
CA LEU A 168 5.16 -6.67 -6.37
C LEU A 168 4.63 -5.34 -6.89
N LEU A 169 3.86 -4.61 -6.08
CA LEU A 169 3.51 -3.22 -6.29
C LEU A 169 4.49 -2.39 -5.48
N CYS A 170 5.27 -1.54 -6.14
CA CYS A 170 6.40 -0.84 -5.53
C CYS A 170 6.44 0.62 -5.96
N ASP A 171 7.01 1.47 -5.09
CA ASP A 171 7.41 2.83 -5.40
C ASP A 171 8.40 2.84 -6.59
N GLY A 172 8.26 3.81 -7.44
CA GLY A 172 9.15 4.06 -8.58
C GLY A 172 9.04 5.50 -9.04
N GLN A 173 8.95 6.44 -8.09
CA GLN A 173 8.62 7.84 -8.34
C GLN A 173 9.64 8.54 -9.23
N TYR A 174 10.93 8.28 -9.02
CA TYR A 174 12.01 9.04 -9.63
C TYR A 174 12.77 8.29 -10.73
N ASP A 175 13.48 9.04 -11.56
CA ASP A 175 14.61 8.52 -12.34
C ASP A 175 15.90 8.55 -11.51
N GLY A 176 16.99 8.00 -12.08
CA GLY A 176 18.27 7.91 -11.38
C GLY A 176 18.95 9.25 -11.13
N GLN A 177 18.59 10.33 -11.82
CA GLN A 177 19.13 11.66 -11.59
C GLN A 177 18.34 12.38 -10.50
N THR A 178 17.03 12.31 -10.58
CA THR A 178 16.11 12.96 -9.63
C THR A 178 16.25 12.37 -8.24
N VAL A 179 16.37 11.05 -8.09
CA VAL A 179 16.50 10.38 -6.78
C VAL A 179 17.72 10.87 -6.01
N ALA A 180 18.85 11.12 -6.69
CA ALA A 180 20.07 11.61 -6.03
C ALA A 180 19.89 13.02 -5.41
N ALA A 181 19.12 13.88 -6.06
CA ALA A 181 18.80 15.21 -5.59
C ALA A 181 17.73 15.23 -4.47
N ARG A 182 16.95 14.16 -4.37
CA ARG A 182 15.81 14.04 -3.43
C ARG A 182 16.05 12.98 -2.34
N ARG A 183 17.30 12.78 -1.97
CA ARG A 183 17.67 11.90 -0.86
C ARG A 183 16.98 12.31 0.43
N GLY A 184 16.40 11.33 1.14
CA GLY A 184 15.65 11.56 2.38
C GLY A 184 14.19 11.98 2.15
N TRP A 185 13.71 11.95 0.90
CA TRP A 185 12.29 12.17 0.57
C TRP A 185 11.46 10.89 0.68
N GLY A 186 12.13 9.74 0.80
CA GLY A 186 11.46 8.47 1.08
C GLY A 186 11.00 7.70 -0.15
N HIS A 187 11.53 8.02 -1.34
CA HIS A 187 11.16 7.38 -2.60
C HIS A 187 12.36 6.85 -3.35
N THR A 188 12.11 5.94 -4.29
CA THR A 188 13.16 5.27 -5.05
C THR A 188 13.07 5.55 -6.56
N SER A 189 14.15 5.23 -7.28
CA SER A 189 14.12 5.24 -8.74
C SER A 189 13.42 3.99 -9.30
N TRP A 190 12.74 4.16 -10.45
CA TRP A 190 12.11 3.04 -11.13
C TRP A 190 13.11 1.93 -11.52
N SER A 191 14.35 2.28 -11.84
CA SER A 191 15.42 1.30 -12.15
C SER A 191 15.87 0.52 -10.92
N ARG A 192 15.94 1.16 -9.74
CA ARG A 192 16.22 0.46 -8.47
C ARG A 192 15.06 -0.47 -8.11
N ALA A 193 13.83 -0.03 -8.30
CA ALA A 193 12.65 -0.88 -8.08
C ALA A 193 12.64 -2.12 -9.01
N ALA A 194 13.02 -1.95 -10.29
CA ALA A 194 13.17 -3.08 -11.22
C ALA A 194 14.26 -4.07 -10.77
N THR A 195 15.39 -3.55 -10.29
CA THR A 195 16.46 -4.37 -9.73
C THR A 195 15.99 -5.14 -8.50
N LEU A 196 15.29 -4.45 -7.58
CA LEU A 196 14.74 -5.07 -6.36
C LEU A 196 13.73 -6.19 -6.70
N ALA A 197 12.85 -5.97 -7.69
CA ALA A 197 11.90 -6.99 -8.12
C ALA A 197 12.60 -8.27 -8.60
N ARG A 198 13.71 -8.15 -9.34
CA ARG A 198 14.56 -9.30 -9.73
C ARG A 198 15.23 -9.94 -8.53
N GLU A 199 15.80 -9.14 -7.62
CA GLU A 199 16.46 -9.63 -6.40
C GLU A 199 15.52 -10.45 -5.52
N VAL A 200 14.27 -10.01 -5.36
CA VAL A 200 13.27 -10.72 -4.55
C VAL A 200 12.56 -11.85 -5.32
N GLY A 201 12.75 -11.93 -6.64
CA GLY A 201 12.15 -12.95 -7.50
C GLY A 201 10.65 -12.76 -7.74
N ALA A 202 10.14 -11.53 -7.69
CA ALA A 202 8.75 -11.23 -8.00
C ALA A 202 8.43 -11.61 -9.45
N ALA A 203 7.30 -12.29 -9.68
CA ALA A 203 6.93 -12.71 -11.03
C ALA A 203 6.53 -11.51 -11.91
N ARG A 204 5.90 -10.50 -11.33
CA ARG A 204 5.51 -9.25 -11.98
C ARG A 204 5.82 -8.07 -11.10
N LEU A 205 6.16 -6.92 -11.71
CA LEU A 205 6.34 -5.63 -11.04
C LEU A 205 5.30 -4.63 -11.53
N LEU A 206 4.68 -3.91 -10.62
CA LEU A 206 3.84 -2.77 -10.91
C LEU A 206 4.37 -1.56 -10.16
N LEU A 207 4.86 -0.55 -10.89
CA LEU A 207 5.31 0.69 -10.28
C LEU A 207 4.12 1.61 -9.99
N THR A 208 4.14 2.19 -8.83
CA THR A 208 3.15 3.16 -8.34
C THR A 208 3.85 4.42 -7.80
N HIS A 209 3.09 5.32 -7.24
CA HIS A 209 3.59 6.55 -6.63
C HIS A 209 4.37 7.43 -7.62
N HIS A 210 3.78 7.65 -8.81
CA HIS A 210 4.38 8.50 -9.85
C HIS A 210 4.52 9.94 -9.37
N ASP A 211 5.58 10.61 -9.82
CA ASP A 211 5.77 12.02 -9.50
C ASP A 211 4.57 12.83 -10.04
N PRO A 212 3.90 13.65 -9.20
CA PRO A 212 2.79 14.49 -9.65
C PRO A 212 3.14 15.47 -10.78
N GLU A 213 4.43 15.76 -11.00
CA GLU A 213 4.92 16.62 -12.07
C GLU A 213 5.11 15.86 -13.39
N ASP A 214 5.07 14.51 -13.39
CA ASP A 214 5.20 13.70 -14.60
C ASP A 214 3.93 13.77 -15.46
N ASP A 215 4.07 14.10 -16.73
CA ASP A 215 3.00 14.00 -17.70
C ASP A 215 2.87 12.57 -18.30
N ASP A 216 1.80 12.33 -19.03
CA ASP A 216 1.53 11.03 -19.64
C ASP A 216 2.64 10.60 -20.63
N ALA A 217 3.30 11.54 -21.32
CA ALA A 217 4.37 11.23 -22.25
C ALA A 217 5.63 10.75 -21.50
N THR A 218 5.97 11.40 -20.41
CA THR A 218 7.06 11.01 -19.49
C THR A 218 6.79 9.62 -18.90
N LEU A 219 5.59 9.37 -18.42
CA LEU A 219 5.20 8.07 -17.86
C LEU A 219 5.24 6.97 -18.93
N LEU A 220 4.79 7.23 -20.16
CA LEU A 220 4.84 6.27 -21.24
C LEU A 220 6.29 5.92 -21.62
N ALA A 221 7.17 6.92 -21.72
CA ALA A 221 8.59 6.70 -22.00
C ALA A 221 9.26 5.88 -20.88
N ARG A 222 8.93 6.18 -19.63
CA ARG A 222 9.40 5.42 -18.45
C ARG A 222 8.94 3.97 -18.49
N GLU A 223 7.67 3.71 -18.81
CA GLU A 223 7.15 2.35 -18.94
C GLU A 223 7.86 1.56 -20.04
N GLN A 224 8.11 2.16 -21.19
CA GLN A 224 8.87 1.52 -22.28
C GLN A 224 10.31 1.18 -21.86
N ALA A 225 10.99 2.10 -21.17
CA ALA A 225 12.33 1.86 -20.64
C ALA A 225 12.32 0.74 -19.58
N LEU A 226 11.36 0.77 -18.67
CA LEU A 226 11.18 -0.25 -17.66
C LEU A 226 10.93 -1.64 -18.27
N GLN A 227 10.07 -1.73 -19.27
CA GLN A 227 9.75 -3.00 -19.96
C GLN A 227 10.92 -3.54 -20.78
N ALA A 228 11.79 -2.69 -21.29
CA ALA A 228 13.04 -3.10 -21.93
C ALA A 228 13.99 -3.81 -20.96
N GLU A 229 14.00 -3.38 -19.67
CA GLU A 229 14.80 -4.01 -18.62
C GLU A 229 14.12 -5.21 -17.97
N LEU A 230 12.81 -5.12 -17.75
CA LEU A 230 11.99 -6.11 -17.08
C LEU A 230 10.63 -6.26 -17.79
N PRO A 231 10.51 -7.17 -18.76
CA PRO A 231 9.30 -7.32 -19.58
C PRO A 231 8.01 -7.62 -18.78
N SER A 232 8.15 -8.15 -17.56
CA SER A 232 7.02 -8.42 -16.64
C SER A 232 6.59 -7.20 -15.82
N ALA A 233 7.15 -6.02 -16.08
CA ALA A 233 6.85 -4.80 -15.37
C ALA A 233 5.89 -3.88 -16.14
N ALA A 234 5.12 -3.08 -15.39
CA ALA A 234 4.24 -2.04 -15.91
C ALA A 234 4.11 -0.89 -14.90
N LEU A 235 3.53 0.22 -15.34
CA LEU A 235 3.13 1.31 -14.45
C LEU A 235 1.67 1.12 -14.00
N ALA A 236 1.40 1.39 -12.73
CA ALA A 236 0.03 1.39 -12.19
C ALA A 236 -0.78 2.54 -12.80
N ARG A 237 -2.03 2.26 -13.15
CA ARG A 237 -2.97 3.26 -13.67
C ARG A 237 -4.27 3.23 -12.87
N GLN A 238 -4.87 4.39 -12.73
CA GLN A 238 -6.15 4.50 -12.04
C GLN A 238 -7.21 3.57 -12.66
N GLY A 239 -7.86 2.76 -11.84
CA GLY A 239 -8.88 1.81 -12.29
C GLY A 239 -8.34 0.50 -12.87
N MET A 240 -7.02 0.32 -12.94
CA MET A 240 -6.40 -0.92 -13.39
C MET A 240 -6.87 -2.12 -12.55
N GLN A 241 -7.18 -3.22 -13.21
CA GLN A 241 -7.55 -4.49 -12.57
C GLN A 241 -6.56 -5.55 -12.99
N ILE A 242 -6.04 -6.30 -12.04
CA ILE A 242 -5.04 -7.34 -12.27
C ILE A 242 -5.55 -8.64 -11.70
N ASP A 243 -5.73 -9.64 -12.57
CA ASP A 243 -5.99 -11.01 -12.16
C ASP A 243 -4.67 -11.71 -11.83
N LEU A 244 -4.51 -12.13 -10.59
CA LEU A 244 -3.32 -12.84 -10.13
C LEU A 244 -3.37 -14.34 -10.49
N GLY A 245 -4.58 -14.90 -10.69
CA GLY A 245 -4.77 -16.32 -11.00
C GLY A 245 -4.61 -16.67 -12.49
N ALA A 246 -4.56 -15.69 -13.38
CA ALA A 246 -4.59 -15.89 -14.84
C ALA A 246 -3.21 -16.13 -15.49
N GLY A 247 -2.12 -16.16 -14.73
CA GLY A 247 -0.77 -16.39 -15.24
C GLY A 247 -0.35 -17.87 -15.22
N PRO A 248 0.56 -18.32 -16.12
CA PRO A 248 1.12 -19.65 -16.02
C PRO A 248 1.90 -19.78 -14.70
N ARG A 249 1.46 -20.68 -13.84
CA ARG A 249 2.25 -21.10 -12.68
C ARG A 249 3.45 -21.89 -13.24
N ARG A 250 4.65 -21.41 -12.99
CA ARG A 250 5.90 -22.14 -13.30
C ARG A 250 6.22 -23.10 -12.19
#